data_5fb858fdce2ed8f00ed525bc1c9328c9
#
_entry.id   5fb858fdce2ed8f00ed525bc1c9328c9
#
_cell.length_a   1.000
_cell.length_b   1.000
_cell.length_c   1.000
_cell.angle_alpha   90.00
_cell.angle_beta   90.00
_cell.angle_gamma   90.00
#
_symmetry.space_group_name_H-M   'P 1'
#
loop_
_entity.id
_entity.type
_entity.pdbx_description
1 polymer ?
#
loop_
_entity_poly.entity_id
_entity_poly.type
_entity_poly.pdbx_seq_one_letter_code
_entity_poly.pdbx_strand_id
1 'polypeptide(L)'
;MDGLEIERKFLVTDDSYKQLAYDSSRITQGYICSDRGRTVRVRLRGHRGFLTIKGPSDAAGMSRYEFEKEITPAEAEQLFRLCEPGVIDKTRWLVRSGNHTFEVDEFYGDNAGLVMAEVELESEDETFEKPDFIGREVTGDRRFYNSHLRTNPFKVWGGSL
;
A
#
# COMPACT_ATOMS: atom_id res chain seq x y z
N MET A 1 -13.40 -12.44 11.36
CA MET A 1 -12.75 -11.72 12.48
C MET A 1 -12.70 -10.25 12.14
N ASP A 2 -13.22 -9.41 13.01
CA ASP A 2 -13.19 -7.97 12.80
C ASP A 2 -11.73 -7.48 12.76
N GLY A 3 -11.43 -6.57 11.85
CA GLY A 3 -10.09 -6.03 11.69
C GLY A 3 -9.13 -6.88 10.87
N LEU A 4 -9.56 -7.99 10.31
CA LEU A 4 -8.71 -8.80 9.44
C LEU A 4 -8.66 -8.17 8.04
N GLU A 5 -7.47 -7.83 7.57
CA GLU A 5 -7.25 -7.36 6.21
C GLU A 5 -6.75 -8.53 5.35
N ILE A 6 -7.43 -8.75 4.23
CA ILE A 6 -7.04 -9.76 3.25
C ILE A 6 -6.85 -9.03 1.92
N GLU A 7 -5.64 -9.09 1.36
CA GLU A 7 -5.36 -8.41 0.11
C GLU A 7 -4.38 -9.21 -0.76
N ARG A 8 -4.46 -8.98 -2.07
CA ARG A 8 -3.49 -9.51 -3.02
C ARG A 8 -2.86 -8.36 -3.78
N LYS A 9 -1.59 -8.52 -4.13
CA LYS A 9 -0.75 -7.47 -4.67
C LYS A 9 -0.12 -7.90 -5.99
N PHE A 10 -0.11 -6.98 -6.95
CA PHE A 10 0.36 -7.25 -8.31
C PHE A 10 1.24 -6.12 -8.83
N LEU A 11 2.17 -6.46 -9.71
CA LEU A 11 2.84 -5.45 -10.53
C LEU A 11 1.89 -4.98 -11.62
N VAL A 12 2.19 -3.82 -12.19
CA VAL A 12 1.35 -3.17 -13.20
C VAL A 12 2.15 -3.08 -14.50
N THR A 13 1.52 -3.46 -15.61
CA THR A 13 2.21 -3.61 -16.90
C THR A 13 2.20 -2.36 -17.77
N ASP A 14 1.23 -1.45 -17.59
CA ASP A 14 1.11 -0.21 -18.37
C ASP A 14 0.39 0.86 -17.55
N ASP A 15 0.23 2.04 -18.12
CA ASP A 15 -0.34 3.18 -17.41
C ASP A 15 -1.83 3.42 -17.68
N SER A 16 -2.51 2.45 -18.27
CA SER A 16 -3.93 2.57 -18.60
C SER A 16 -4.82 2.79 -17.37
N TYR A 17 -4.35 2.41 -16.18
CA TYR A 17 -5.07 2.64 -14.93
C TYR A 17 -5.40 4.12 -14.73
N LYS A 18 -4.56 5.04 -15.23
CA LYS A 18 -4.79 6.49 -15.07
C LYS A 18 -6.06 6.95 -15.77
N GLN A 19 -6.37 6.38 -16.92
CA GLN A 19 -7.58 6.70 -17.68
C GLN A 19 -8.82 6.00 -17.12
N LEU A 20 -8.62 4.83 -16.53
CA LEU A 20 -9.70 4.02 -15.98
C LEU A 20 -10.10 4.42 -14.56
N ALA A 21 -9.23 5.13 -13.86
CA ALA A 21 -9.47 5.50 -12.47
C ALA A 21 -10.65 6.47 -12.33
N TYR A 22 -11.50 6.23 -11.34
CA TYR A 22 -12.59 7.14 -11.01
C TYR A 22 -12.18 8.17 -9.94
N ASP A 23 -11.05 7.95 -9.28
CA ASP A 23 -10.53 8.86 -8.26
C ASP A 23 -9.04 8.65 -8.09
N SER A 24 -8.36 9.67 -7.57
CA SER A 24 -6.95 9.57 -7.20
C SER A 24 -6.65 10.49 -6.03
N SER A 25 -5.63 10.13 -5.25
CA SER A 25 -5.21 10.96 -4.13
C SER A 25 -3.71 10.81 -3.88
N ARG A 26 -3.06 11.91 -3.48
CA ARG A 26 -1.68 11.90 -3.05
C ARG A 26 -1.62 11.37 -1.62
N ILE A 27 -0.69 10.46 -1.38
CA ILE A 27 -0.47 9.85 -0.07
C ILE A 27 0.99 10.04 0.33
N THR A 28 1.18 10.54 1.55
CA THR A 28 2.48 10.59 2.21
C THR A 28 2.35 9.76 3.49
N GLN A 29 3.25 8.79 3.68
CA GLN A 29 3.17 7.94 4.86
C GLN A 29 4.55 7.65 5.44
N GLY A 30 4.59 7.59 6.77
CA GLY A 30 5.78 7.26 7.53
C GLY A 30 5.47 6.17 8.54
N TYR A 31 6.51 5.60 9.13
CA TYR A 31 6.40 4.49 10.06
C TYR A 31 7.06 4.84 11.39
N ILE A 32 6.27 4.83 12.46
CA ILE A 32 6.78 5.03 13.83
C ILE A 32 7.60 3.79 14.22
N CYS A 33 7.10 2.60 13.87
CA CYS A 33 7.90 1.39 13.98
C CYS A 33 7.45 0.39 12.90
N SER A 34 8.37 -0.51 12.55
CA SER A 34 8.13 -1.50 11.51
C SER A 34 9.06 -2.68 11.71
N ASP A 35 8.92 -3.40 12.83
CA ASP A 35 9.75 -4.56 13.11
C ASP A 35 8.90 -5.78 13.46
N ARG A 36 9.45 -6.96 13.18
CA ARG A 36 8.83 -8.25 13.52
C ARG A 36 7.37 -8.37 13.07
N GLY A 37 7.05 -7.79 11.91
CA GLY A 37 5.70 -7.83 11.37
C GLY A 37 4.72 -6.88 12.04
N ARG A 38 5.15 -6.10 13.01
CA ARG A 38 4.31 -5.05 13.60
C ARG A 38 4.62 -3.73 12.94
N THR A 39 3.59 -3.05 12.45
CA THR A 39 3.77 -1.72 11.86
C THR A 39 2.85 -0.72 12.51
N VAL A 40 3.39 0.48 12.79
CA VAL A 40 2.61 1.64 13.22
C VAL A 40 2.88 2.72 12.19
N ARG A 41 1.86 3.04 11.40
CA ARG A 41 1.96 3.92 10.24
C ARG A 41 1.14 5.18 10.44
N VAL A 42 1.72 6.31 10.07
CA VAL A 42 1.02 7.59 9.97
C VAL A 42 0.89 7.95 8.50
N ARG A 43 -0.30 8.34 8.08
CA ARG A 43 -0.58 8.65 6.68
C ARG A 43 -1.33 9.97 6.56
N LEU A 44 -0.94 10.76 5.57
CA LEU A 44 -1.76 11.87 5.06
C LEU A 44 -2.22 11.51 3.66
N ARG A 45 -3.53 11.50 3.46
CA ARG A 45 -4.16 11.30 2.16
C ARG A 45 -4.98 12.55 1.85
N GLY A 46 -4.47 13.39 0.94
CA GLY A 46 -5.05 14.71 0.75
C GLY A 46 -5.00 15.51 2.07
N HIS A 47 -6.14 15.90 2.58
CA HIS A 47 -6.25 16.66 3.84
C HIS A 47 -6.70 15.81 5.02
N ARG A 48 -6.63 14.49 4.92
CA ARG A 48 -7.08 13.57 5.95
C ARG A 48 -5.90 12.79 6.51
N GLY A 49 -5.86 12.66 7.83
CA GLY A 49 -4.82 11.90 8.53
C GLY A 49 -5.34 10.56 9.03
N PHE A 50 -4.46 9.56 9.07
CA PHE A 50 -4.81 8.22 9.54
C PHE A 50 -3.66 7.62 10.34
N LEU A 51 -4.02 6.97 11.43
CA LEU A 51 -3.10 6.13 12.20
C LEU A 51 -3.49 4.68 11.97
N THR A 52 -2.55 3.87 11.49
CA THR A 52 -2.80 2.47 11.16
C THR A 52 -1.80 1.59 11.91
N ILE A 53 -2.31 0.54 12.55
CA ILE A 53 -1.48 -0.45 13.24
C ILE A 53 -1.79 -1.81 12.61
N LYS A 54 -0.76 -2.50 12.14
CA LYS A 54 -0.90 -3.81 11.52
C LYS A 54 -0.07 -4.84 12.26
N GLY A 55 -0.63 -6.04 12.40
CA GLY A 55 0.08 -7.19 12.94
C GLY A 55 0.86 -7.94 11.87
N PRO A 56 1.49 -9.06 12.23
CA PRO A 56 2.23 -9.87 11.27
C PRO A 56 1.27 -10.52 10.25
N SER A 57 1.76 -10.69 9.00
CA SER A 57 1.03 -11.42 7.98
C SER A 57 1.03 -12.91 8.28
N ASP A 58 0.02 -13.62 7.76
CA ASP A 58 0.01 -15.07 7.78
C ASP A 58 1.10 -15.63 6.85
N ALA A 59 1.23 -16.96 6.80
CA ALA A 59 2.27 -17.64 6.03
C ALA A 59 2.18 -17.33 4.52
N ALA A 60 0.98 -17.10 3.99
CA ALA A 60 0.78 -16.77 2.58
C ALA A 60 1.04 -15.28 2.28
N GLY A 61 1.16 -14.44 3.31
CA GLY A 61 1.35 -13.00 3.15
C GLY A 61 0.09 -12.26 2.75
N MET A 62 -1.08 -12.92 2.82
CA MET A 62 -2.35 -12.36 2.36
C MET A 62 -3.12 -11.66 3.48
N SER A 63 -3.11 -12.21 4.68
CA SER A 63 -3.99 -11.80 5.77
C SER A 63 -3.20 -11.30 6.97
N ARG A 64 -3.64 -10.21 7.57
CA ARG A 64 -3.12 -9.70 8.83
C ARG A 64 -4.15 -8.82 9.52
N TYR A 65 -4.03 -8.71 10.85
CA TYR A 65 -4.86 -7.79 11.62
C TYR A 65 -4.51 -6.35 11.25
N GLU A 66 -5.54 -5.53 11.07
CA GLU A 66 -5.38 -4.10 10.82
C GLU A 66 -6.33 -3.31 11.71
N PHE A 67 -5.77 -2.32 12.41
CA PHE A 67 -6.53 -1.29 13.12
C PHE A 67 -6.23 0.04 12.42
N GLU A 68 -7.28 0.80 12.08
CA GLU A 68 -7.10 2.12 11.48
C GLU A 68 -8.06 3.11 12.12
N LYS A 69 -7.54 4.29 12.42
CA LYS A 69 -8.33 5.39 12.98
C LYS A 69 -7.98 6.68 12.27
N GLU A 70 -8.99 7.41 11.87
CA GLU A 70 -8.78 8.75 11.34
C GLU A 70 -8.37 9.71 12.47
N ILE A 71 -7.35 10.52 12.18
CA ILE A 71 -6.82 11.54 13.08
C ILE A 71 -6.83 12.88 12.35
N THR A 72 -6.65 13.98 13.08
CA THR A 72 -6.59 15.27 12.43
C THR A 72 -5.26 15.44 11.68
N PRO A 73 -5.21 16.31 10.64
CA PRO A 73 -3.94 16.62 9.99
C PRO A 73 -2.88 17.13 10.96
N ALA A 74 -3.28 17.91 11.96
CA ALA A 74 -2.37 18.42 12.99
C ALA A 74 -1.78 17.28 13.83
N GLU A 75 -2.60 16.30 14.21
CA GLU A 75 -2.12 15.12 14.91
C GLU A 75 -1.15 14.31 14.04
N ALA A 76 -1.49 14.14 12.76
CA ALA A 76 -0.62 13.44 11.82
C ALA A 76 0.74 14.13 11.71
N GLU A 77 0.78 15.46 11.63
CA GLU A 77 2.05 16.21 11.57
C GLU A 77 2.92 15.96 12.79
N GLN A 78 2.32 15.95 13.98
CA GLN A 78 3.07 15.66 15.20
C GLN A 78 3.61 14.23 15.20
N LEU A 79 2.80 13.28 14.77
CA LEU A 79 3.21 11.87 14.70
C LEU A 79 4.28 11.62 13.65
N PHE A 80 4.28 12.35 12.53
CA PHE A 80 5.33 12.25 11.53
C PHE A 80 6.71 12.55 12.12
N ARG A 81 6.81 13.41 13.11
CA ARG A 81 8.08 13.73 13.78
C ARG A 81 8.64 12.54 14.56
N LEU A 82 7.80 11.58 14.90
CA LEU A 82 8.20 10.36 15.62
C LEU A 82 8.53 9.22 14.68
N CYS A 83 8.35 9.40 13.37
CA CYS A 83 8.59 8.33 12.39
C CYS A 83 10.07 8.09 12.19
N GLU A 84 10.40 6.84 11.93
CA GLU A 84 11.72 6.45 11.48
C GLU A 84 12.01 7.07 10.11
N PRO A 85 13.30 7.21 9.72
CA PRO A 85 13.67 7.78 8.43
C PRO A 85 13.04 7.05 7.25
N GLY A 86 12.78 7.79 6.19
CA GLY A 86 12.24 7.26 4.95
C GLY A 86 10.72 7.38 4.89
N VAL A 87 10.26 8.40 4.18
CA VAL A 87 8.84 8.63 3.95
C VAL A 87 8.47 8.06 2.60
N ILE A 88 7.33 7.38 2.53
CA ILE A 88 6.76 6.89 1.27
C ILE A 88 5.86 7.98 0.71
N ASP A 89 6.08 8.29 -0.56
CA ASP A 89 5.30 9.28 -1.30
C ASP A 89 4.76 8.63 -2.56
N LYS A 90 3.45 8.67 -2.74
CA LYS A 90 2.78 7.98 -3.85
C LYS A 90 1.46 8.63 -4.20
N THR A 91 0.96 8.34 -5.38
CA THR A 91 -0.43 8.62 -5.76
C THR A 91 -1.17 7.30 -5.84
N ARG A 92 -2.31 7.23 -5.21
CA ARG A 92 -3.21 6.08 -5.29
C ARG A 92 -4.33 6.38 -6.27
N TRP A 93 -4.47 5.50 -7.24
CA TRP A 93 -5.50 5.54 -8.26
C TRP A 93 -6.51 4.44 -7.96
N LEU A 94 -7.80 4.75 -7.98
CA LEU A 94 -8.86 3.80 -7.70
C LEU A 94 -9.51 3.37 -9.00
N VAL A 95 -9.43 2.08 -9.30
CA VAL A 95 -9.97 1.49 -10.54
C VAL A 95 -10.99 0.42 -10.19
N ARG A 96 -12.20 0.60 -10.65
CA ARG A 96 -13.24 -0.41 -10.44
C ARG A 96 -13.11 -1.54 -11.45
N SER A 97 -13.23 -2.77 -10.96
CA SER A 97 -13.20 -3.98 -11.80
C SER A 97 -14.21 -4.99 -11.24
N GLY A 98 -15.34 -5.14 -11.92
CA GLY A 98 -16.46 -5.92 -11.39
C GLY A 98 -16.94 -5.35 -10.06
N ASN A 99 -17.00 -6.18 -9.03
CA ASN A 99 -17.42 -5.79 -7.69
C ASN A 99 -16.27 -5.32 -6.80
N HIS A 100 -15.06 -5.24 -7.35
CA HIS A 100 -13.87 -4.90 -6.58
C HIS A 100 -13.31 -3.56 -7.01
N THR A 101 -12.54 -2.96 -6.11
CA THR A 101 -11.75 -1.77 -6.42
C THR A 101 -10.28 -2.14 -6.32
N PHE A 102 -9.53 -1.88 -7.38
CA PHE A 102 -8.07 -1.98 -7.35
C PHE A 102 -7.50 -0.64 -6.93
N GLU A 103 -6.59 -0.69 -5.97
CA GLU A 103 -5.83 0.47 -5.53
C GLU A 103 -4.48 0.40 -6.22
N VAL A 104 -4.23 1.31 -7.16
CA VAL A 104 -3.00 1.35 -7.93
C VAL A 104 -2.12 2.46 -7.40
N ASP A 105 -0.97 2.11 -6.85
CA ASP A 105 -0.03 3.04 -6.25
C ASP A 105 1.14 3.29 -7.19
N GLU A 106 1.27 4.54 -7.59
CA GLU A 106 2.41 5.04 -8.36
C GLU A 106 3.36 5.74 -7.39
N PHE A 107 4.58 5.24 -7.27
CA PHE A 107 5.55 5.72 -6.28
C PHE A 107 6.46 6.81 -6.84
N TYR A 108 6.93 7.67 -5.95
CA TYR A 108 7.84 8.78 -6.27
C TYR A 108 9.12 8.70 -5.46
N GLY A 109 10.03 9.64 -5.71
CA GLY A 109 11.30 9.72 -4.99
C GLY A 109 12.17 8.49 -5.25
N ASP A 110 12.71 7.91 -4.19
CA ASP A 110 13.59 6.74 -4.28
C ASP A 110 12.88 5.48 -4.78
N ASN A 111 11.57 5.49 -4.81
CA ASN A 111 10.75 4.38 -5.31
C ASN A 111 10.16 4.66 -6.70
N ALA A 112 10.58 5.73 -7.36
CA ALA A 112 10.09 6.09 -8.68
C ALA A 112 10.31 4.96 -9.69
N GLY A 113 9.31 4.73 -10.52
CA GLY A 113 9.31 3.62 -11.48
C GLY A 113 8.54 2.40 -10.98
N LEU A 114 8.25 2.32 -9.69
CA LEU A 114 7.44 1.25 -9.14
C LEU A 114 5.96 1.63 -9.20
N VAL A 115 5.16 0.74 -9.76
CA VAL A 115 3.70 0.84 -9.74
C VAL A 115 3.15 -0.51 -9.31
N MET A 116 2.34 -0.51 -8.26
CA MET A 116 1.74 -1.73 -7.73
C MET A 116 0.23 -1.56 -7.61
N ALA A 117 -0.48 -2.68 -7.73
CA ALA A 117 -1.92 -2.70 -7.54
C ALA A 117 -2.29 -3.68 -6.44
N GLU A 118 -3.25 -3.30 -5.61
CA GLU A 118 -3.77 -4.15 -4.55
C GLU A 118 -5.27 -4.28 -4.71
N VAL A 119 -5.79 -5.46 -4.38
CA VAL A 119 -7.23 -5.71 -4.28
C VAL A 119 -7.52 -6.32 -2.92
N GLU A 120 -8.48 -5.72 -2.22
CA GLU A 120 -8.91 -6.21 -0.90
C GLU A 120 -10.04 -7.21 -1.09
N LEU A 121 -9.97 -8.31 -0.35
CA LEU A 121 -10.90 -9.43 -0.46
C LEU A 121 -11.55 -9.71 0.89
N GLU A 122 -12.70 -10.38 0.86
CA GLU A 122 -13.39 -10.83 2.08
C GLU A 122 -12.91 -12.20 2.54
N SER A 123 -12.34 -12.99 1.60
CA SER A 123 -11.74 -14.29 1.92
C SER A 123 -10.55 -14.53 1.01
N GLU A 124 -9.65 -15.43 1.43
CA GLU A 124 -8.41 -15.69 0.68
C GLU A 124 -8.66 -16.38 -0.67
N ASP A 125 -9.79 -17.06 -0.81
CA ASP A 125 -10.17 -17.76 -2.05
C ASP A 125 -11.19 -16.99 -2.90
N GLU A 126 -11.50 -15.76 -2.52
CA GLU A 126 -12.43 -14.94 -3.29
C GLU A 126 -11.90 -14.66 -4.70
N THR A 127 -12.77 -14.82 -5.70
CA THR A 127 -12.43 -14.54 -7.09
C THR A 127 -12.70 -13.08 -7.43
N PHE A 128 -11.93 -12.55 -8.37
CA PHE A 128 -12.06 -11.16 -8.81
C PHE A 128 -11.62 -11.06 -10.28
N GLU A 129 -12.12 -10.04 -10.96
CA GLU A 129 -11.72 -9.76 -12.34
C GLU A 129 -10.44 -8.93 -12.35
N LYS A 130 -9.44 -9.36 -13.11
CA LYS A 130 -8.19 -8.62 -13.25
C LYS A 130 -8.29 -7.67 -14.44
N PRO A 131 -8.11 -6.35 -14.22
CA PRO A 131 -7.93 -5.42 -15.34
C PRO A 131 -6.71 -5.80 -16.19
N ASP A 132 -6.71 -5.35 -17.45
CA ASP A 132 -5.67 -5.70 -18.40
C ASP A 132 -4.27 -5.26 -17.99
N PHE A 133 -4.15 -4.22 -17.16
CA PHE A 133 -2.85 -3.72 -16.70
C PHE A 133 -2.26 -4.54 -15.55
N ILE A 134 -2.95 -5.53 -15.02
CA ILE A 134 -2.44 -6.35 -13.93
C ILE A 134 -1.42 -7.34 -14.46
N GLY A 135 -0.24 -7.33 -13.86
CA GLY A 135 0.86 -8.22 -14.19
C GLY A 135 1.11 -9.28 -13.14
N ARG A 136 2.39 -9.57 -12.90
CA ARG A 136 2.79 -10.64 -11.98
C ARG A 136 2.33 -10.37 -10.55
N GLU A 137 1.82 -11.40 -9.89
CA GLU A 137 1.46 -11.32 -8.48
C GLU A 137 2.71 -11.31 -7.60
N VAL A 138 2.74 -10.39 -6.62
CA VAL A 138 3.85 -10.25 -5.67
C VAL A 138 3.35 -10.30 -4.22
N THR A 139 2.18 -10.85 -4.00
CA THR A 139 1.61 -11.04 -2.65
C THR A 139 2.62 -11.78 -1.77
N GLY A 140 2.90 -11.25 -0.59
CA GLY A 140 3.83 -11.86 0.36
C GLY A 140 5.31 -11.63 0.08
N ASP A 141 5.66 -11.00 -1.04
CA ASP A 141 7.05 -10.63 -1.32
C ASP A 141 7.38 -9.34 -0.57
N ARG A 142 8.23 -9.47 0.44
CA ARG A 142 8.54 -8.38 1.37
C ARG A 142 9.18 -7.16 0.72
N ARG A 143 9.87 -7.35 -0.42
CA ARG A 143 10.49 -6.22 -1.13
C ARG A 143 9.47 -5.16 -1.50
N PHE A 144 8.21 -5.57 -1.71
CA PHE A 144 7.12 -4.69 -2.14
C PHE A 144 6.29 -4.11 -0.99
N TYR A 145 6.60 -4.46 0.25
CA TYR A 145 5.93 -3.85 1.39
C TYR A 145 6.36 -2.39 1.53
N ASN A 146 5.39 -1.49 1.69
CA ASN A 146 5.70 -0.07 1.86
C ASN A 146 6.69 0.16 3.00
N SER A 147 6.55 -0.56 4.10
CA SER A 147 7.47 -0.46 5.23
C SER A 147 8.90 -0.84 4.87
N HIS A 148 9.11 -1.75 3.93
CA HIS A 148 10.44 -2.14 3.46
C HIS A 148 10.98 -1.18 2.41
N LEU A 149 10.14 -0.62 1.56
CA LEU A 149 10.55 0.36 0.55
C LEU A 149 11.16 1.61 1.17
N ARG A 150 10.85 1.88 2.41
CA ARG A 150 11.42 2.98 3.19
C ARG A 150 12.93 2.81 3.41
N THR A 151 13.39 1.59 3.70
CA THR A 151 14.79 1.31 4.01
C THR A 151 15.53 0.61 2.86
N ASN A 152 14.81 -0.06 1.98
CA ASN A 152 15.36 -0.74 0.81
C ASN A 152 14.56 -0.31 -0.42
N PRO A 153 14.78 0.92 -0.90
CA PRO A 153 13.94 1.50 -1.94
C PRO A 153 14.15 0.84 -3.31
N PHE A 154 13.14 0.98 -4.14
CA PHE A 154 13.07 0.38 -5.46
C PHE A 154 14.28 0.72 -6.34
N LYS A 155 14.82 1.93 -6.22
CA LYS A 155 15.99 2.35 -7.01
C LYS A 155 17.21 1.44 -6.79
N VAL A 156 17.28 0.73 -5.65
CA VAL A 156 18.41 -0.14 -5.32
C VAL A 156 18.31 -1.49 -5.99
N TRP A 157 17.10 -2.04 -6.12
CA TRP A 157 16.91 -3.42 -6.59
C TRP A 157 15.95 -3.57 -7.78
N GLY A 158 15.25 -2.50 -8.17
CA GLY A 158 14.21 -2.57 -9.21
C GLY A 158 14.72 -3.03 -10.57
N GLY A 159 15.97 -2.76 -10.89
CA GLY A 159 16.55 -3.18 -12.17
C GLY A 159 16.72 -4.68 -12.32
N SER A 160 16.51 -5.45 -11.25
CA SER A 160 16.61 -6.92 -11.29
C SER A 160 15.26 -7.62 -11.46
N LEU A 161 14.20 -6.86 -11.65
CA LEU A 161 12.85 -7.43 -11.86
C LEU A 161 12.70 -8.04 -13.24
#